data_c3d7a3a5394439b139a2baea1bba3056
#
_entry.id   c3d7a3a5394439b139a2baea1bba3056
#
_cell.length_a   1.000
_cell.length_b   1.000
_cell.length_c   1.000
_cell.angle_alpha   90.00
_cell.angle_beta   90.00
_cell.angle_gamma   90.00
#
_symmetry.space_group_name_H-M   'P 1'
#
loop_
_entity.id
_entity.type
_entity.pdbx_description
1 polymer ?
#
loop_
_entity_poly.entity_id
_entity_poly.type
_entity_poly.pdbx_seq_one_letter_code
_entity_poly.pdbx_strand_id
1 'polypeptide(L)'
;MGVSLTKGGNVSLTKTAPGLTAVTVGLGWDARTTDGQDFDLDASAIACGSNGRVVSDQHFVFFNNLTSPDGSIEHTGDNLTGEGEGDDESIKVNLAAVPADVDKIVFPVSIHDAESRGQSFGQVRNAFIRVVNQAGGAEIARYDLSEDASTETAMVFGELYRHSGEWKFRAVGQGYASGLAGIASDFGVNV
;
A
#
# COMPACT_ATOMS: atom_id res chain seq x y z
N MET A 1 11.02 -3.18 -17.29
CA MET A 1 9.62 -3.22 -17.72
C MET A 1 8.74 -3.85 -16.65
N GLY A 2 7.70 -3.17 -16.22
CA GLY A 2 6.86 -3.62 -15.13
C GLY A 2 5.85 -4.68 -15.57
N VAL A 3 5.32 -5.40 -14.58
CA VAL A 3 4.27 -6.38 -14.78
C VAL A 3 2.96 -5.79 -14.29
N SER A 4 1.93 -5.77 -15.16
CA SER A 4 0.59 -5.37 -14.75
C SER A 4 -0.12 -6.54 -14.10
N LEU A 5 -0.59 -6.34 -12.87
CA LEU A 5 -1.27 -7.38 -12.11
C LEU A 5 -2.78 -7.17 -12.12
N THR A 6 -3.51 -8.27 -12.05
CA THR A 6 -4.94 -8.27 -11.76
C THR A 6 -5.15 -8.75 -10.33
N LYS A 7 -6.35 -8.53 -9.81
CA LYS A 7 -6.70 -8.96 -8.45
C LYS A 7 -6.33 -10.42 -8.22
N GLY A 8 -5.56 -10.68 -7.17
CA GLY A 8 -5.07 -12.01 -6.83
C GLY A 8 -3.77 -12.42 -7.53
N GLY A 9 -3.30 -11.63 -8.51
CA GLY A 9 -2.07 -11.93 -9.22
C GLY A 9 -0.82 -11.60 -8.41
N ASN A 10 0.29 -12.26 -8.69
CA ASN A 10 1.55 -12.01 -7.99
C ASN A 10 2.74 -12.05 -8.94
N VAL A 11 3.86 -11.48 -8.47
CA VAL A 11 5.12 -11.47 -9.21
C VAL A 11 6.28 -11.59 -8.22
N SER A 12 7.34 -12.28 -8.63
CA SER A 12 8.57 -12.33 -7.84
C SER A 12 9.40 -11.08 -8.14
N LEU A 13 9.59 -10.23 -7.14
CA LEU A 13 10.42 -9.04 -7.28
C LEU A 13 11.89 -9.44 -7.41
N THR A 14 12.30 -10.44 -6.67
CA THR A 14 13.69 -10.94 -6.68
C THR A 14 14.08 -11.48 -8.06
N LYS A 15 13.18 -12.20 -8.71
CA LYS A 15 13.45 -12.73 -10.05
C LYS A 15 13.37 -11.66 -11.13
N THR A 16 12.44 -10.73 -11.00
CA THR A 16 12.25 -9.64 -11.97
C THR A 16 13.39 -8.63 -11.91
N ALA A 17 13.89 -8.36 -10.70
CA ALA A 17 14.99 -7.42 -10.47
C ALA A 17 16.07 -8.09 -9.61
N PRO A 18 16.95 -8.91 -10.21
CA PRO A 18 18.03 -9.56 -9.46
C PRO A 18 18.90 -8.52 -8.74
N GLY A 19 19.25 -8.83 -7.48
CA GLY A 19 20.02 -7.89 -6.66
C GLY A 19 19.19 -6.82 -5.99
N LEU A 20 17.87 -6.89 -6.09
CA LEU A 20 16.97 -5.92 -5.47
C LEU A 20 17.17 -5.88 -3.94
N THR A 21 17.38 -4.67 -3.41
CA THR A 21 17.55 -4.45 -1.97
C THR A 21 16.48 -3.56 -1.36
N ALA A 22 15.90 -2.67 -2.15
CA ALA A 22 14.91 -1.71 -1.64
C ALA A 22 13.92 -1.34 -2.74
N VAL A 23 12.66 -1.15 -2.33
CA VAL A 23 11.60 -0.74 -3.23
C VAL A 23 10.86 0.46 -2.68
N THR A 24 10.17 1.19 -3.57
CA THR A 24 9.17 2.18 -3.21
C THR A 24 7.83 1.66 -3.66
N VAL A 25 6.87 1.60 -2.73
CA VAL A 25 5.48 1.25 -3.05
C VAL A 25 4.74 2.57 -3.19
N GLY A 26 4.34 2.88 -4.41
CA GLY A 26 3.69 4.14 -4.73
C GLY A 26 2.19 3.99 -4.92
N LEU A 27 1.44 4.99 -4.47
CA LEU A 27 0.00 5.11 -4.64
C LEU A 27 -0.29 6.37 -5.43
N GLY A 28 -1.10 6.24 -6.46
CA GLY A 28 -1.55 7.40 -7.24
C GLY A 28 -3.04 7.33 -7.50
N TRP A 29 -3.64 8.50 -7.72
CA TRP A 29 -5.05 8.62 -8.10
C TRP A 29 -5.26 9.96 -8.81
N ASP A 30 -6.37 10.09 -9.54
CA ASP A 30 -6.70 11.36 -10.18
C ASP A 30 -7.30 12.32 -9.17
N ALA A 31 -6.85 13.57 -9.20
CA ALA A 31 -7.48 14.64 -8.42
C ALA A 31 -8.93 14.83 -8.86
N ARG A 32 -9.78 15.21 -7.90
CA ARG A 32 -11.20 15.42 -8.20
C ARG A 32 -11.38 16.66 -9.08
N THR A 33 -12.08 16.49 -10.19
CA THR A 33 -12.31 17.56 -11.17
C THR A 33 -13.73 18.14 -11.09
N THR A 34 -14.60 17.58 -10.23
CA THR A 34 -15.97 18.03 -10.05
C THR A 34 -16.15 18.74 -8.72
N ASP A 35 -17.31 19.34 -8.51
CA ASP A 35 -17.65 19.97 -7.24
C ASP A 35 -17.63 18.95 -6.09
N GLY A 36 -17.17 19.37 -4.93
CA GLY A 36 -17.07 18.55 -3.73
C GLY A 36 -15.67 18.56 -3.17
N GLN A 37 -15.49 17.84 -2.06
CA GLN A 37 -14.18 17.77 -1.42
C GLN A 37 -13.26 16.79 -2.15
N ASP A 38 -11.98 17.09 -2.13
CA ASP A 38 -10.96 16.24 -2.73
C ASP A 38 -10.94 14.86 -2.08
N PHE A 39 -10.54 13.84 -2.85
CA PHE A 39 -10.27 12.53 -2.30
C PHE A 39 -8.89 12.54 -1.64
N ASP A 40 -8.87 12.30 -0.35
CA ASP A 40 -7.64 12.21 0.44
C ASP A 40 -7.37 10.73 0.73
N LEU A 41 -6.66 10.09 -0.17
CA LEU A 41 -6.29 8.69 -0.02
C LEU A 41 -5.00 8.58 0.78
N ASP A 42 -5.03 7.77 1.83
CA ASP A 42 -3.90 7.53 2.71
C ASP A 42 -3.37 6.12 2.52
N ALA A 43 -2.10 6.02 2.17
CA ALA A 43 -1.40 4.74 2.14
C ALA A 43 -0.83 4.42 3.51
N SER A 44 -0.81 3.15 3.86
CA SER A 44 -0.18 2.67 5.10
C SER A 44 0.48 1.32 4.87
N ALA A 45 1.26 0.87 5.83
CA ALA A 45 1.93 -0.42 5.78
C ALA A 45 1.84 -1.10 7.14
N ILE A 46 1.52 -2.38 7.13
CA ILE A 46 1.45 -3.20 8.36
C ILE A 46 2.44 -4.35 8.21
N ALA A 47 3.49 -4.36 9.03
CA ALA A 47 4.47 -5.44 9.02
C ALA A 47 3.96 -6.59 9.89
N CYS A 48 3.74 -7.74 9.27
CA CYS A 48 3.13 -8.90 9.90
C CYS A 48 4.11 -10.06 10.02
N GLY A 49 3.95 -10.85 11.08
CA GLY A 49 4.72 -12.07 11.29
C GLY A 49 4.10 -13.27 10.57
N SER A 50 4.64 -14.45 10.80
CA SER A 50 4.17 -15.70 10.19
C SER A 50 2.74 -16.07 10.60
N ASN A 51 2.25 -15.52 11.71
CA ASN A 51 0.86 -15.69 12.15
C ASN A 51 -0.14 -14.81 11.39
N GLY A 52 0.34 -13.95 10.47
CA GLY A 52 -0.49 -13.03 9.70
C GLY A 52 -0.92 -11.78 10.45
N ARG A 53 -0.40 -11.56 11.67
CA ARG A 53 -0.74 -10.41 12.50
C ARG A 53 0.45 -9.47 12.64
N VAL A 54 0.18 -8.20 12.93
CA VAL A 54 1.23 -7.20 13.12
C VAL A 54 2.24 -7.64 14.19
N VAL A 55 3.52 -7.38 13.95
CA VAL A 55 4.59 -7.73 14.88
C VAL A 55 4.48 -6.93 16.18
N SER A 56 4.18 -5.64 16.05
CA SER A 56 3.86 -4.75 17.18
C SER A 56 3.05 -3.57 16.66
N ASP A 57 2.41 -2.82 17.55
CA ASP A 57 1.62 -1.66 17.14
C ASP A 57 2.47 -0.61 16.44
N GLN A 58 3.75 -0.50 16.77
CA GLN A 58 4.68 0.42 16.11
C GLN A 58 5.04 -0.01 14.68
N HIS A 59 4.73 -1.23 14.30
CA HIS A 59 4.92 -1.74 12.94
C HIS A 59 3.75 -1.41 12.01
N PHE A 60 2.80 -0.61 12.46
CA PHE A 60 1.79 0.03 11.62
C PHE A 60 2.31 1.41 11.23
N VAL A 61 2.74 1.53 9.97
CA VAL A 61 3.32 2.76 9.42
C VAL A 61 2.24 3.50 8.64
N PHE A 62 1.98 4.75 9.02
CA PHE A 62 0.95 5.59 8.42
C PHE A 62 1.29 7.06 8.71
N PHE A 63 0.38 8.00 8.41
CA PHE A 63 0.69 9.42 8.52
C PHE A 63 1.04 9.89 9.95
N ASN A 64 0.59 9.18 10.99
CA ASN A 64 0.94 9.50 12.39
C ASN A 64 2.15 8.72 12.91
N ASN A 65 2.69 7.79 12.15
CA ASN A 65 3.86 6.99 12.51
C ASN A 65 4.64 6.68 11.23
N LEU A 66 5.51 7.59 10.85
CA LEU A 66 6.11 7.59 9.51
C LEU A 66 7.21 6.54 9.31
N THR A 67 7.69 5.91 10.37
CA THR A 67 8.81 4.95 10.27
C THR A 67 8.59 3.78 11.22
N SER A 68 8.85 2.55 10.74
CA SER A 68 8.83 1.36 11.60
C SER A 68 9.99 1.39 12.61
N PRO A 69 9.90 0.64 13.74
CA PRO A 69 10.94 0.67 14.77
C PRO A 69 12.33 0.30 14.27
N ASP A 70 12.43 -0.59 13.29
CA ASP A 70 13.69 -1.03 12.69
C ASP A 70 14.17 -0.10 11.56
N GLY A 71 13.34 0.85 11.13
CA GLY A 71 13.67 1.78 10.06
C GLY A 71 13.54 1.22 8.65
N SER A 72 13.08 -0.02 8.50
CA SER A 72 12.98 -0.65 7.17
C SER A 72 11.81 -0.15 6.35
N ILE A 73 10.78 0.40 6.98
CA ILE A 73 9.57 0.91 6.32
C ILE A 73 9.42 2.39 6.67
N GLU A 74 9.30 3.24 5.65
CA GLU A 74 9.17 4.69 5.84
C GLU A 74 8.08 5.25 4.92
N HIS A 75 7.12 5.93 5.52
CA HIS A 75 6.10 6.70 4.79
C HIS A 75 6.70 8.07 4.45
N THR A 76 6.65 8.46 3.18
CA THR A 76 7.34 9.66 2.71
C THR A 76 6.57 10.96 2.92
N GLY A 77 5.33 10.89 3.36
CA GLY A 77 4.48 12.04 3.58
C GLY A 77 3.11 11.88 2.92
N ASP A 78 2.24 12.81 3.20
CA ASP A 78 0.83 12.75 2.83
C ASP A 78 0.52 13.70 1.68
N ASN A 79 -0.28 13.25 0.71
CA ASN A 79 -0.84 14.07 -0.36
C ASN A 79 -2.34 14.13 -0.17
N LEU A 80 -2.87 15.30 0.12
CA LEU A 80 -4.26 15.47 0.53
C LEU A 80 -5.25 15.51 -0.63
N THR A 81 -4.79 15.72 -1.87
CA THR A 81 -5.68 15.98 -3.01
C THR A 81 -5.51 15.04 -4.19
N GLY A 82 -4.37 14.37 -4.30
CA GLY A 82 -4.03 13.58 -5.49
C GLY A 82 -3.46 14.42 -6.63
N GLU A 83 -3.16 15.68 -6.37
CA GLU A 83 -2.56 16.54 -7.39
C GLU A 83 -1.07 16.24 -7.57
N GLY A 84 -0.58 16.39 -8.80
CA GLY A 84 0.79 16.17 -9.14
C GLY A 84 0.98 15.03 -10.11
N GLU A 85 2.20 14.88 -10.59
CA GLU A 85 2.56 13.82 -11.54
C GLU A 85 3.17 12.62 -10.81
N GLY A 86 2.87 11.42 -11.29
CA GLY A 86 3.41 10.19 -10.74
C GLY A 86 2.69 9.73 -9.49
N ASP A 87 3.45 9.28 -8.51
CA ASP A 87 2.89 8.78 -7.25
C ASP A 87 2.55 9.93 -6.33
N ASP A 88 1.34 9.91 -5.80
CA ASP A 88 0.85 10.95 -4.87
C ASP A 88 1.30 10.68 -3.45
N GLU A 89 1.38 9.40 -3.06
CA GLU A 89 1.97 8.96 -1.81
C GLU A 89 2.89 7.79 -2.06
N SER A 90 3.89 7.61 -1.23
CA SER A 90 4.77 6.47 -1.36
C SER A 90 5.31 5.99 -0.01
N ILE A 91 5.60 4.70 0.05
CA ILE A 91 6.18 4.04 1.21
C ILE A 91 7.46 3.35 0.73
N LYS A 92 8.58 3.70 1.35
CA LYS A 92 9.86 3.09 1.05
C LYS A 92 10.05 1.86 1.93
N VAL A 93 10.48 0.76 1.32
CA VAL A 93 10.77 -0.48 2.04
C VAL A 93 12.20 -0.92 1.70
N ASN A 94 13.05 -0.96 2.72
CA ASN A 94 14.37 -1.53 2.58
C ASN A 94 14.29 -3.02 2.88
N LEU A 95 14.15 -3.82 1.84
CA LEU A 95 13.94 -5.26 1.96
C LEU A 95 15.11 -5.95 2.69
N ALA A 96 16.33 -5.44 2.50
CA ALA A 96 17.51 -5.99 3.15
C ALA A 96 17.52 -5.75 4.66
N ALA A 97 16.81 -4.73 5.14
CA ALA A 97 16.74 -4.38 6.55
C ALA A 97 15.49 -4.91 7.26
N VAL A 98 14.53 -5.48 6.51
CA VAL A 98 13.31 -6.01 7.12
C VAL A 98 13.68 -7.19 8.02
N PRO A 99 13.28 -7.14 9.33
CA PRO A 99 13.63 -8.22 10.27
C PRO A 99 13.12 -9.58 9.84
N ALA A 100 13.82 -10.64 10.26
CA ALA A 100 13.46 -12.01 9.89
C ALA A 100 12.10 -12.45 10.44
N ASP A 101 11.60 -11.84 11.50
CA ASP A 101 10.29 -12.14 12.07
C ASP A 101 9.14 -11.46 11.30
N VAL A 102 9.44 -10.57 10.38
CA VAL A 102 8.44 -10.01 9.47
C VAL A 102 8.33 -10.92 8.24
N ASP A 103 7.16 -11.52 8.07
CA ASP A 103 6.89 -12.44 6.97
C ASP A 103 6.27 -11.76 5.77
N LYS A 104 5.44 -10.74 6.02
CA LYS A 104 4.82 -9.94 4.98
C LYS A 104 4.55 -8.51 5.44
N ILE A 105 4.41 -7.61 4.47
CA ILE A 105 4.03 -6.22 4.69
C ILE A 105 2.79 -5.96 3.85
N VAL A 106 1.69 -5.62 4.51
CA VAL A 106 0.40 -5.36 3.88
C VAL A 106 0.26 -3.86 3.66
N PHE A 107 -0.33 -3.45 2.53
CA PHE A 107 -0.51 -2.05 2.18
C PHE A 107 -1.99 -1.67 2.10
N PRO A 108 -2.59 -1.25 3.24
CA PRO A 108 -3.92 -0.67 3.22
C PRO A 108 -3.92 0.72 2.61
N VAL A 109 -5.02 1.07 1.96
CA VAL A 109 -5.31 2.43 1.50
C VAL A 109 -6.70 2.78 2.00
N SER A 110 -6.85 3.98 2.55
CA SER A 110 -8.14 4.47 3.04
C SER A 110 -8.42 5.87 2.50
N ILE A 111 -9.70 6.23 2.45
CA ILE A 111 -10.12 7.59 2.12
C ILE A 111 -10.38 8.32 3.43
N HIS A 112 -9.63 9.39 3.67
CA HIS A 112 -9.76 10.18 4.89
C HIS A 112 -11.14 10.84 4.97
N ASP A 113 -11.81 10.75 6.12
CA ASP A 113 -13.14 11.29 6.35
C ASP A 113 -14.19 10.88 5.30
N ALA A 114 -14.07 9.67 4.78
CA ALA A 114 -14.95 9.19 3.70
C ALA A 114 -16.44 9.29 4.06
N GLU A 115 -16.82 8.91 5.28
CA GLU A 115 -18.22 8.94 5.71
C GLU A 115 -18.76 10.36 5.73
N SER A 116 -18.03 11.31 6.32
CA SER A 116 -18.47 12.70 6.43
C SER A 116 -18.50 13.40 5.08
N ARG A 117 -17.66 12.93 4.14
CA ARG A 117 -17.58 13.50 2.80
C ARG A 117 -18.46 12.76 1.78
N GLY A 118 -19.07 11.65 2.17
CA GLY A 118 -19.86 10.81 1.27
C GLY A 118 -19.04 10.20 0.14
N GLN A 119 -17.80 9.80 0.43
CA GLN A 119 -16.87 9.29 -0.58
C GLN A 119 -16.64 7.79 -0.45
N SER A 120 -16.34 7.15 -1.59
CA SER A 120 -15.96 5.74 -1.65
C SER A 120 -15.00 5.52 -2.82
N PHE A 121 -14.35 4.37 -2.85
CA PHE A 121 -13.42 4.02 -3.94
C PHE A 121 -14.09 3.97 -5.31
N GLY A 122 -15.38 3.71 -5.36
CA GLY A 122 -16.12 3.75 -6.63
C GLY A 122 -16.14 5.11 -7.30
N GLN A 123 -15.85 6.17 -6.56
CA GLN A 123 -15.80 7.54 -7.07
C GLN A 123 -14.39 7.99 -7.45
N VAL A 124 -13.36 7.26 -6.99
CA VAL A 124 -11.96 7.59 -7.27
C VAL A 124 -11.57 7.05 -8.63
N ARG A 125 -10.93 7.88 -9.44
CA ARG A 125 -10.52 7.52 -10.79
C ARG A 125 -9.03 7.22 -10.84
N ASN A 126 -8.68 6.21 -11.62
CA ASN A 126 -7.30 5.84 -11.93
C ASN A 126 -6.42 5.61 -10.70
N ALA A 127 -7.01 5.09 -9.62
CA ALA A 127 -6.24 4.69 -8.45
C ALA A 127 -5.38 3.47 -8.78
N PHE A 128 -4.13 3.54 -8.41
CA PHE A 128 -3.19 2.44 -8.64
C PHE A 128 -2.16 2.35 -7.52
N ILE A 129 -1.60 1.16 -7.38
CA ILE A 129 -0.41 0.92 -6.56
C ILE A 129 0.66 0.31 -7.46
N ARG A 130 1.92 0.71 -7.24
CA ARG A 130 3.03 0.14 -7.99
C ARG A 130 4.25 -0.04 -7.12
N VAL A 131 5.09 -0.99 -7.51
CA VAL A 131 6.35 -1.30 -6.83
C VAL A 131 7.48 -0.88 -7.75
N VAL A 132 8.35 -0.01 -7.26
CA VAL A 132 9.44 0.58 -8.02
C VAL A 132 10.76 0.21 -7.36
N ASN A 133 11.75 -0.17 -8.16
CA ASN A 133 13.11 -0.40 -7.67
C ASN A 133 13.72 0.95 -7.30
N GLN A 134 14.16 1.13 -6.05
CA GLN A 134 14.80 2.37 -5.64
C GLN A 134 16.10 2.63 -6.39
N ALA A 135 16.81 1.58 -6.76
CA ALA A 135 18.00 1.71 -7.60
C ALA A 135 17.57 1.83 -9.06
N GLY A 136 17.64 3.04 -9.62
CA GLY A 136 17.29 3.30 -11.00
C GLY A 136 15.85 3.71 -11.27
N GLY A 137 14.92 3.48 -10.35
CA GLY A 137 13.54 3.94 -10.48
C GLY A 137 12.66 3.16 -11.45
N ALA A 138 13.05 1.93 -11.82
CA ALA A 138 12.25 1.13 -12.74
C ALA A 138 11.04 0.51 -12.04
N GLU A 139 9.85 0.64 -12.66
CA GLU A 139 8.64 0.00 -12.17
C GLU A 139 8.75 -1.52 -12.35
N ILE A 140 8.51 -2.27 -11.27
CA ILE A 140 8.57 -3.74 -11.30
C ILE A 140 7.17 -4.32 -11.46
N ALA A 141 6.19 -3.77 -10.74
CA ALA A 141 4.82 -4.26 -10.76
C ALA A 141 3.85 -3.11 -10.59
N ARG A 142 2.65 -3.26 -11.14
CA ARG A 142 1.57 -2.29 -11.03
C ARG A 142 0.23 -3.00 -10.93
N TYR A 143 -0.64 -2.50 -10.06
CA TYR A 143 -2.02 -2.95 -9.96
C TYR A 143 -2.94 -1.74 -10.03
N ASP A 144 -3.77 -1.69 -11.05
CA ASP A 144 -4.78 -0.65 -11.22
C ASP A 144 -6.08 -1.09 -10.57
N LEU A 145 -6.60 -0.24 -9.68
CA LEU A 145 -7.88 -0.48 -9.03
C LEU A 145 -8.99 0.00 -9.96
N SER A 146 -9.37 -0.80 -10.93
CA SER A 146 -10.35 -0.36 -11.92
C SER A 146 -11.77 -0.38 -11.36
N GLU A 147 -12.35 -1.56 -11.23
CA GLU A 147 -13.76 -1.72 -10.87
C GLU A 147 -13.95 -2.67 -9.70
N ASP A 148 -12.86 -3.00 -8.99
CA ASP A 148 -12.88 -4.01 -7.94
C ASP A 148 -13.51 -3.52 -6.65
N ALA A 149 -13.64 -2.20 -6.47
CA ALA A 149 -14.25 -1.60 -5.29
C ALA A 149 -15.29 -0.57 -5.71
N SER A 150 -16.39 -0.47 -4.99
CA SER A 150 -17.44 0.49 -5.32
C SER A 150 -17.95 1.27 -4.11
N THR A 151 -18.19 0.60 -2.99
CA THR A 151 -18.78 1.24 -1.81
C THR A 151 -17.82 1.29 -0.62
N GLU A 152 -16.70 0.59 -0.70
CA GLU A 152 -15.73 0.50 0.38
C GLU A 152 -14.98 1.83 0.53
N THR A 153 -14.59 2.14 1.77
CA THR A 153 -13.84 3.33 2.14
C THR A 153 -12.39 3.03 2.49
N ALA A 154 -12.05 1.77 2.61
CA ALA A 154 -10.68 1.32 2.81
C ALA A 154 -10.49 -0.02 2.11
N MET A 155 -9.24 -0.29 1.73
CA MET A 155 -8.94 -1.49 0.96
C MET A 155 -7.49 -1.91 1.21
N VAL A 156 -7.25 -3.21 1.27
CA VAL A 156 -5.89 -3.74 1.17
C VAL A 156 -5.57 -3.86 -0.32
N PHE A 157 -4.72 -2.98 -0.84
CA PHE A 157 -4.36 -2.96 -2.26
C PHE A 157 -3.44 -4.12 -2.61
N GLY A 158 -2.41 -4.36 -1.79
CA GLY A 158 -1.46 -5.40 -2.06
C GLY A 158 -0.59 -5.74 -0.86
N GLU A 159 0.31 -6.69 -1.05
CA GLU A 159 1.25 -7.09 -0.01
C GLU A 159 2.59 -7.50 -0.59
N LEU A 160 3.67 -7.18 0.14
CA LEU A 160 4.99 -7.76 -0.07
C LEU A 160 5.12 -8.95 0.88
N TYR A 161 5.60 -10.09 0.38
CA TYR A 161 5.74 -11.26 1.22
C TYR A 161 6.95 -12.09 0.84
N ARG A 162 7.46 -12.86 1.81
CA ARG A 162 8.57 -13.76 1.60
C ARG A 162 8.05 -15.14 1.17
N HIS A 163 8.68 -15.72 0.16
CA HIS A 163 8.33 -17.06 -0.26
C HIS A 163 9.59 -17.72 -0.85
N SER A 164 10.02 -18.83 -0.27
CA SER A 164 11.18 -19.59 -0.73
C SER A 164 12.45 -18.74 -0.91
N GLY A 165 12.70 -17.84 0.03
CA GLY A 165 13.88 -16.97 0.00
C GLY A 165 13.76 -15.78 -0.95
N GLU A 166 12.58 -15.56 -1.54
CA GLU A 166 12.33 -14.45 -2.44
C GLU A 166 11.32 -13.47 -1.85
N TRP A 167 11.42 -12.22 -2.28
CA TRP A 167 10.37 -11.24 -2.04
C TRP A 167 9.42 -11.22 -3.23
N LYS A 168 8.13 -11.31 -2.93
CA LYS A 168 7.06 -11.27 -3.94
C LYS A 168 6.06 -10.17 -3.61
N PHE A 169 5.37 -9.69 -4.63
CA PHE A 169 4.27 -8.74 -4.47
C PHE A 169 2.99 -9.37 -5.01
N ARG A 170 1.91 -9.27 -4.24
CA ARG A 170 0.59 -9.76 -4.65
C ARG A 170 -0.42 -8.62 -4.63
N ALA A 171 -1.23 -8.52 -5.69
CA ALA A 171 -2.37 -7.61 -5.75
C ALA A 171 -3.53 -8.28 -5.02
N VAL A 172 -3.98 -7.67 -3.91
CA VAL A 172 -5.02 -8.24 -3.05
C VAL A 172 -6.41 -7.70 -3.41
N GLY A 173 -6.57 -6.38 -3.42
CA GLY A 173 -7.82 -5.74 -3.82
C GLY A 173 -9.01 -6.04 -2.91
N GLN A 174 -8.78 -6.25 -1.61
CA GLN A 174 -9.84 -6.59 -0.67
C GLN A 174 -10.36 -5.33 0.03
N GLY A 175 -11.64 -5.00 -0.20
CA GLY A 175 -12.28 -3.83 0.40
C GLY A 175 -12.82 -4.08 1.80
N TYR A 176 -12.89 -2.99 2.59
CA TYR A 176 -13.40 -2.99 3.95
C TYR A 176 -14.38 -1.84 4.13
N ALA A 177 -15.61 -2.14 4.49
CA ALA A 177 -16.60 -1.11 4.81
C ALA A 177 -16.32 -0.45 6.17
N SER A 178 -15.56 -1.10 7.03
CA SER A 178 -15.21 -0.61 8.37
C SER A 178 -14.03 0.39 8.36
N GLY A 179 -13.51 0.73 7.20
CA GLY A 179 -12.43 1.71 7.07
C GLY A 179 -11.07 1.17 7.51
N LEU A 180 -10.11 2.09 7.67
CA LEU A 180 -8.75 1.73 8.07
C LEU A 180 -8.70 1.07 9.45
N ALA A 181 -9.54 1.52 10.38
CA ALA A 181 -9.61 0.92 11.71
C ALA A 181 -9.99 -0.56 11.66
N GLY A 182 -10.90 -0.94 10.77
CA GLY A 182 -11.28 -2.33 10.56
C GLY A 182 -10.14 -3.17 10.01
N ILE A 183 -9.38 -2.63 9.06
CA ILE A 183 -8.21 -3.31 8.52
C ILE A 183 -7.16 -3.49 9.62
N ALA A 184 -6.84 -2.42 10.33
CA ALA A 184 -5.86 -2.47 11.42
C ALA A 184 -6.23 -3.51 12.48
N SER A 185 -7.51 -3.55 12.86
CA SER A 185 -8.01 -4.52 13.82
C SER A 185 -7.87 -5.96 13.33
N ASP A 186 -8.16 -6.20 12.04
CA ASP A 186 -8.01 -7.54 11.44
C ASP A 186 -6.56 -8.04 11.49
N PHE A 187 -5.60 -7.14 11.39
CA PHE A 187 -4.19 -7.50 11.48
C PHE A 187 -3.63 -7.40 12.90
N GLY A 188 -4.48 -7.11 13.87
CA GLY A 188 -4.10 -7.13 15.28
C GLY A 188 -3.48 -5.85 15.80
N VAL A 189 -3.57 -4.76 15.05
CA VAL A 189 -3.14 -3.43 15.54
C VAL A 189 -4.16 -2.96 16.58
N ASN A 190 -3.66 -2.49 17.70
CA ASN A 190 -4.49 -1.95 18.75
C ASN A 190 -4.79 -0.47 18.46
N VAL A 191 -5.98 -0.19 17.99
CA VAL A 191 -6.43 1.15 17.61
C VAL A 191 -7.59 1.62 18.46
#